data_0bcd392c9794ba75b2801e411aac713d
#
_entry.id   0bcd392c9794ba75b2801e411aac713d
#
_cell.length_a   1.000
_cell.length_b   1.000
_cell.length_c   1.000
_cell.angle_alpha   90.00
_cell.angle_beta   90.00
_cell.angle_gamma   90.00
#
_symmetry.space_group_name_H-M   'P 1'
#
loop_
_entity.id
_entity.type
_entity.pdbx_description
1 polymer ?
#
loop_
_entity_poly.entity_id
_entity_poly.type
_entity_poly.pdbx_seq_one_letter_code
_entity_poly.pdbx_strand_id
1 'polypeptide(L)'
;MQLRLLQYRPRTGPHEHRVVQPHRPLRHTSLFAPEPIGLLLGDHDGLNRLAGLFSFAAYSRRTVVHVPLRDTVPPDEGQGERVDLVLARHSYGLRPSRWPRLRRALGQGTSLTVRTDEARTGRDASAWRERAALPGCRDELRHALHARTFFLFGSRDVFAEAAMSFAYAAGWGPRQKGVTQGRLAMVSALPGLVQQPGGGHPHEILICFKPYPPLTHFTPPGRSARRRRPTAASP
;
A
#
# COMPACT_ATOMS: atom_id res chain seq x y z
N MET A 1 -12.68 -3.19 9.59
CA MET A 1 -11.84 -4.36 9.17
C MET A 1 -11.09 -4.93 10.36
N GLN A 2 -10.74 -6.24 10.33
CA GLN A 2 -9.91 -6.89 11.35
C GLN A 2 -8.51 -7.16 10.78
N LEU A 3 -7.47 -6.67 11.47
CA LEU A 3 -6.07 -6.88 11.11
C LEU A 3 -5.41 -7.84 12.09
N ARG A 4 -4.68 -8.82 11.56
CA ARG A 4 -3.76 -9.66 12.33
C ARG A 4 -2.35 -9.15 12.13
N LEU A 5 -1.69 -8.77 13.22
CA LEU A 5 -0.37 -8.15 13.22
C LEU A 5 0.58 -8.95 14.12
N LEU A 6 1.87 -8.75 13.92
CA LEU A 6 2.93 -9.08 14.86
C LEU A 6 3.42 -7.79 15.49
N GLN A 7 3.46 -7.75 16.81
CA GLN A 7 3.99 -6.62 17.56
C GLN A 7 5.37 -6.95 18.09
N TYR A 8 6.29 -6.00 17.91
CA TYR A 8 7.66 -6.06 18.40
C TYR A 8 7.93 -4.89 19.31
N ARG A 9 8.82 -5.09 20.29
CA ARG A 9 9.26 -4.05 21.24
C ARG A 9 10.79 -3.93 21.28
N PRO A 10 11.43 -3.59 20.14
CA PRO A 10 12.88 -3.42 20.12
C PRO A 10 13.32 -2.25 20.97
N ARG A 11 14.46 -2.41 21.66
CA ARG A 11 15.11 -1.34 22.42
C ARG A 11 16.31 -0.81 21.67
N THR A 12 16.43 0.51 21.56
CA THR A 12 17.61 1.18 21.02
C THR A 12 18.09 2.24 22.02
N GLY A 13 19.15 1.91 22.76
CA GLY A 13 19.53 2.71 23.93
C GLY A 13 18.44 2.68 25.01
N PRO A 14 18.11 3.83 25.64
CA PRO A 14 17.09 3.89 26.70
C PRO A 14 15.64 3.83 26.16
N HIS A 15 15.44 3.89 24.85
CA HIS A 15 14.11 3.98 24.27
C HIS A 15 13.60 2.62 23.79
N GLU A 16 12.40 2.26 24.25
CA GLU A 16 11.62 1.16 23.70
C GLU A 16 10.74 1.68 22.57
N HIS A 17 10.77 0.98 21.44
CA HIS A 17 9.96 1.28 20.28
C HIS A 17 8.85 0.22 20.14
N ARG A 18 7.67 0.66 19.73
CA ARG A 18 6.60 -0.26 19.34
C ARG A 18 6.56 -0.32 17.82
N VAL A 19 6.86 -1.50 17.27
CA VAL A 19 6.80 -1.76 15.83
C VAL A 19 5.76 -2.83 15.58
N VAL A 20 4.94 -2.68 14.55
CA VAL A 20 4.01 -3.71 14.11
C VAL A 20 4.25 -4.05 12.65
N GLN A 21 4.00 -5.32 12.31
CA GLN A 21 4.03 -5.82 10.93
C GLN A 21 2.76 -6.61 10.66
N PRO A 22 2.33 -6.75 9.40
CA PRO A 22 1.32 -7.73 9.02
C PRO A 22 1.75 -9.13 9.49
N HIS A 23 0.84 -9.88 10.12
CA HIS A 23 1.13 -11.26 10.56
C HIS A 23 1.49 -12.17 9.37
N ARG A 24 0.87 -11.94 8.21
CA ARG A 24 1.19 -12.63 6.96
C ARG A 24 1.69 -11.60 5.94
N PRO A 25 2.74 -11.90 5.18
CA PRO A 25 3.20 -11.02 4.10
C PRO A 25 2.07 -10.67 3.12
N LEU A 26 2.15 -9.52 2.49
CA LEU A 26 1.27 -9.10 1.40
C LEU A 26 1.86 -9.66 0.09
N ARG A 27 1.53 -10.92 -0.23
CA ARG A 27 2.23 -11.71 -1.25
C ARG A 27 2.26 -11.09 -2.65
N HIS A 28 1.19 -10.41 -3.04
CA HIS A 28 1.01 -9.86 -4.39
C HIS A 28 1.02 -8.33 -4.37
N THR A 29 1.77 -7.77 -3.43
CA THR A 29 1.89 -6.33 -3.24
C THR A 29 3.35 -5.95 -3.25
N SER A 30 3.70 -4.95 -4.05
CA SER A 30 5.06 -4.44 -4.17
C SER A 30 5.06 -2.93 -4.21
N LEU A 31 6.11 -2.32 -3.66
CA LEU A 31 6.36 -0.88 -3.75
C LEU A 31 7.69 -0.68 -4.47
N PHE A 32 7.65 0.05 -5.57
CA PHE A 32 8.83 0.52 -6.29
C PHE A 32 9.13 1.95 -5.87
N ALA A 33 10.39 2.21 -5.57
CA ALA A 33 10.84 3.51 -5.10
C ALA A 33 10.50 4.62 -6.12
N PRO A 34 10.03 5.80 -5.67
CA PRO A 34 9.73 6.90 -6.56
C PRO A 34 11.01 7.54 -7.12
N GLU A 35 11.19 7.50 -8.45
CA GLU A 35 12.28 8.15 -9.20
C GLU A 35 11.80 8.68 -10.56
N PRO A 36 11.04 9.75 -10.65
CA PRO A 36 10.28 10.51 -9.63
C PRO A 36 8.94 9.86 -9.25
N ILE A 37 8.44 8.87 -10.02
CA ILE A 37 7.15 8.22 -9.83
C ILE A 37 7.37 6.83 -9.28
N GLY A 38 6.83 6.57 -8.09
CA GLY A 38 6.76 5.25 -7.48
C GLY A 38 5.48 4.52 -7.86
N LEU A 39 5.55 3.18 -7.89
CA LEU A 39 4.39 2.34 -8.14
C LEU A 39 4.15 1.44 -6.93
N LEU A 40 2.96 1.53 -6.36
CA LEU A 40 2.48 0.57 -5.39
C LEU A 40 1.46 -0.33 -6.09
N LEU A 41 1.89 -1.54 -6.37
CA LEU A 41 1.10 -2.56 -7.05
C LEU A 41 0.49 -3.50 -6.02
N GLY A 42 -0.78 -3.86 -6.18
CA GLY A 42 -1.41 -4.84 -5.31
C GLY A 42 -2.67 -5.45 -5.89
N ASP A 43 -2.99 -6.64 -5.43
CA ASP A 43 -4.29 -7.27 -5.64
C ASP A 43 -5.33 -6.75 -4.63
N HIS A 44 -6.54 -7.27 -4.70
CA HIS A 44 -7.63 -6.87 -3.81
C HIS A 44 -7.29 -7.06 -2.32
N ASP A 45 -6.71 -8.21 -1.94
CA ASP A 45 -6.34 -8.47 -0.54
C ASP A 45 -5.22 -7.55 -0.07
N GLY A 46 -4.17 -7.39 -0.88
CA GLY A 46 -3.03 -6.55 -0.56
C GLY A 46 -3.42 -5.09 -0.36
N LEU A 47 -4.20 -4.52 -1.29
CA LEU A 47 -4.65 -3.13 -1.19
C LEU A 47 -5.62 -2.91 -0.02
N ASN A 48 -6.55 -3.84 0.24
CA ASN A 48 -7.42 -3.77 1.42
C ASN A 48 -6.63 -3.83 2.73
N ARG A 49 -5.63 -4.70 2.81
CA ARG A 49 -4.78 -4.79 3.99
C ARG A 49 -3.95 -3.53 4.18
N LEU A 50 -3.47 -2.91 3.10
CA LEU A 50 -2.82 -1.60 3.17
C LEU A 50 -3.78 -0.53 3.67
N ALA A 51 -5.02 -0.48 3.18
CA ALA A 51 -6.05 0.43 3.70
C ALA A 51 -6.20 0.29 5.23
N GLY A 52 -6.29 -0.94 5.72
CA GLY A 52 -6.34 -1.21 7.16
C GLY A 52 -5.08 -0.77 7.90
N LEU A 53 -3.89 -0.99 7.35
CA LEU A 53 -2.62 -0.60 7.97
C LEU A 53 -2.45 0.92 8.04
N PHE A 54 -2.85 1.65 7.01
CA PHE A 54 -2.87 3.12 7.02
C PHE A 54 -3.91 3.66 8.02
N SER A 55 -5.12 3.06 8.06
CA SER A 55 -6.12 3.36 9.09
C SER A 55 -5.56 3.09 10.50
N PHE A 56 -4.88 1.95 10.71
CA PHE A 56 -4.23 1.67 11.99
C PHE A 56 -3.15 2.72 12.33
N ALA A 57 -2.31 3.12 11.38
CA ALA A 57 -1.28 4.15 11.57
C ALA A 57 -1.91 5.51 11.93
N ALA A 58 -3.06 5.85 11.34
CA ALA A 58 -3.82 7.06 11.67
C ALA A 58 -4.16 7.17 13.15
N TYR A 59 -4.51 6.06 13.80
CA TYR A 59 -4.95 6.06 15.22
C TYR A 59 -3.91 5.53 16.20
N SER A 60 -2.75 5.07 15.72
CA SER A 60 -1.68 4.52 16.55
C SER A 60 -0.49 5.44 16.69
N ARG A 61 -0.67 6.54 17.46
CA ARG A 61 0.29 7.64 17.57
C ARG A 61 1.72 7.23 17.96
N ARG A 62 1.88 6.15 18.76
CA ARG A 62 3.17 5.69 19.30
C ARG A 62 3.62 4.36 18.70
N THR A 63 3.23 4.09 17.47
CA THR A 63 3.54 2.83 16.80
C THR A 63 4.11 3.09 15.41
N VAL A 64 5.16 2.37 15.08
CA VAL A 64 5.71 2.31 13.72
C VAL A 64 5.07 1.10 13.04
N VAL A 65 4.48 1.30 11.87
CA VAL A 65 3.98 0.21 11.03
C VAL A 65 5.04 -0.10 9.98
N HIS A 66 5.57 -1.30 9.98
CA HIS A 66 6.50 -1.78 8.98
C HIS A 66 5.82 -2.82 8.09
N VAL A 67 5.80 -2.57 6.81
CA VAL A 67 5.25 -3.48 5.79
C VAL A 67 6.40 -3.99 4.92
N PRO A 68 6.86 -5.25 5.12
CA PRO A 68 7.89 -5.84 4.27
C PRO A 68 7.30 -6.12 2.88
N LEU A 69 7.78 -5.43 1.85
CA LEU A 69 7.28 -5.54 0.47
C LEU A 69 8.37 -5.93 -0.53
N ARG A 70 9.64 -5.72 -0.22
CA ARG A 70 10.72 -5.94 -1.19
C ARG A 70 10.99 -7.41 -1.51
N ASP A 71 10.66 -8.32 -0.59
CA ASP A 71 10.89 -9.76 -0.73
C ASP A 71 9.61 -10.51 -1.15
N THR A 72 8.53 -9.79 -1.46
CA THR A 72 7.28 -10.36 -1.97
C THR A 72 7.42 -10.71 -3.44
N VAL A 73 6.61 -11.66 -3.92
CA VAL A 73 6.57 -11.99 -5.35
C VAL A 73 6.12 -10.75 -6.11
N PRO A 74 6.95 -10.20 -7.01
CA PRO A 74 6.55 -9.03 -7.76
C PRO A 74 5.46 -9.41 -8.74
N PRO A 75 4.49 -8.54 -8.97
CA PRO A 75 3.80 -8.55 -10.24
C PRO A 75 4.84 -8.38 -11.36
N ASP A 76 4.62 -8.99 -12.52
CA ASP A 76 5.54 -8.97 -13.68
C ASP A 76 5.78 -7.55 -14.25
N GLU A 77 5.14 -6.55 -13.67
CA GLU A 77 5.14 -5.16 -14.08
C GLU A 77 5.68 -4.30 -12.93
N GLY A 78 6.58 -3.43 -13.25
CA GLY A 78 7.21 -2.49 -12.34
C GLY A 78 8.71 -2.43 -12.62
N GLN A 79 9.18 -1.22 -12.82
CA GLN A 79 10.60 -0.93 -13.00
C GLN A 79 11.11 -0.19 -11.77
N GLY A 80 12.35 -0.44 -11.39
CA GLY A 80 12.99 0.23 -10.29
C GLY A 80 13.25 -0.65 -9.06
N GLU A 81 13.82 -0.05 -8.03
CA GLU A 81 14.15 -0.75 -6.79
C GLU A 81 12.92 -1.00 -5.94
N ARG A 82 12.71 -2.26 -5.54
CA ARG A 82 11.67 -2.62 -4.58
C ARG A 82 12.10 -2.28 -3.16
N VAL A 83 11.18 -1.68 -2.43
CA VAL A 83 11.43 -1.18 -1.08
C VAL A 83 10.36 -1.64 -0.10
N ASP A 84 10.74 -1.72 1.18
CA ASP A 84 9.79 -1.88 2.27
C ASP A 84 9.07 -0.55 2.54
N LEU A 85 7.90 -0.59 3.16
CA LEU A 85 7.16 0.59 3.58
C LEU A 85 7.16 0.71 5.10
N VAL A 86 7.44 1.93 5.58
CA VAL A 86 7.33 2.27 7.00
C VAL A 86 6.41 3.47 7.17
N LEU A 87 5.39 3.32 8.02
CA LEU A 87 4.46 4.40 8.38
C LEU A 87 4.71 4.82 9.83
N ALA A 88 4.84 6.11 10.07
CA ALA A 88 4.95 6.66 11.41
C ALA A 88 4.27 8.05 11.48
N ARG A 89 3.67 8.35 12.62
CA ARG A 89 3.14 9.71 12.86
C ARG A 89 4.28 10.71 12.93
N HIS A 90 4.08 11.93 12.43
CA HIS A 90 5.06 13.03 12.57
C HIS A 90 5.55 13.17 14.01
N SER A 91 4.62 13.07 14.98
CA SER A 91 4.89 13.20 16.40
C SER A 91 5.73 12.06 17.01
N TYR A 92 5.99 10.99 16.26
CA TYR A 92 6.80 9.87 16.75
C TYR A 92 8.30 10.19 16.72
N GLY A 93 8.74 11.06 15.79
CA GLY A 93 10.15 11.49 15.69
C GLY A 93 11.10 10.39 15.21
N LEU A 94 10.62 9.40 14.45
CA LEU A 94 11.46 8.36 13.87
C LEU A 94 12.45 8.97 12.87
N ARG A 95 13.74 8.74 13.09
CA ARG A 95 14.80 9.11 12.13
C ARG A 95 15.08 7.93 11.20
N PRO A 96 14.93 8.06 9.86
CA PRO A 96 15.18 6.98 8.91
C PRO A 96 16.55 6.32 9.08
N SER A 97 17.60 7.08 9.40
CA SER A 97 18.95 6.57 9.63
C SER A 97 19.08 5.58 10.81
N ARG A 98 18.15 5.60 11.77
CA ARG A 98 18.12 4.64 12.89
C ARG A 98 17.41 3.35 12.55
N TRP A 99 16.67 3.32 11.45
CA TRP A 99 15.84 2.18 11.08
C TRP A 99 16.60 0.87 10.86
N PRO A 100 17.76 0.83 10.18
CA PRO A 100 18.49 -0.42 10.00
C PRO A 100 18.89 -1.08 11.33
N ARG A 101 19.24 -0.28 12.33
CA ARG A 101 19.54 -0.78 13.68
C ARG A 101 18.26 -1.27 14.38
N LEU A 102 17.19 -0.49 14.30
CA LEU A 102 15.90 -0.86 14.89
C LEU A 102 15.35 -2.14 14.26
N ARG A 103 15.41 -2.27 12.94
CA ARG A 103 14.97 -3.45 12.21
C ARG A 103 15.75 -4.71 12.60
N ARG A 104 17.06 -4.62 12.77
CA ARG A 104 17.88 -5.75 13.25
C ARG A 104 17.56 -6.17 14.68
N ALA A 105 17.06 -5.25 15.50
CA ALA A 105 16.65 -5.51 16.87
C ALA A 105 15.21 -6.05 16.99
N LEU A 106 14.48 -6.24 15.89
CA LEU A 106 13.19 -6.93 15.88
C LEU A 106 13.44 -8.39 16.27
N GLY A 107 13.10 -8.74 17.47
CA GLY A 107 13.18 -10.12 17.97
C GLY A 107 11.96 -10.94 17.55
N GLN A 108 11.49 -11.79 18.47
CA GLN A 108 10.27 -12.54 18.28
C GLN A 108 9.04 -11.63 18.46
N GLY A 109 8.15 -11.61 17.46
CA GLY A 109 6.92 -10.82 17.50
C GLY A 109 5.81 -11.54 18.28
N THR A 110 4.98 -10.79 18.99
CA THR A 110 3.76 -11.28 19.63
C THR A 110 2.54 -10.99 18.76
N SER A 111 1.63 -11.97 18.68
CA SER A 111 0.40 -11.78 17.90
C SER A 111 -0.47 -10.67 18.49
N LEU A 112 -0.96 -9.81 17.63
CA LEU A 112 -1.86 -8.70 17.94
C LEU A 112 -3.00 -8.70 16.95
N THR A 113 -4.24 -8.68 17.44
CA THR A 113 -5.43 -8.48 16.61
C THR A 113 -6.02 -7.11 16.91
N VAL A 114 -6.22 -6.33 15.88
CA VAL A 114 -6.83 -4.99 15.98
C VAL A 114 -8.03 -4.86 15.05
N ARG A 115 -9.00 -4.05 15.44
CA ARG A 115 -10.12 -3.66 14.58
C ARG A 115 -9.92 -2.21 14.17
N THR A 116 -10.05 -1.94 12.89
CA THR A 116 -10.08 -0.58 12.34
C THR A 116 -11.54 -0.14 12.20
N ASP A 117 -11.80 1.12 12.52
CA ASP A 117 -13.10 1.75 12.32
C ASP A 117 -13.10 2.48 10.96
N GLU A 118 -13.69 1.84 9.97
CA GLU A 118 -13.74 2.35 8.60
C GLU A 118 -14.63 3.60 8.50
N ALA A 119 -15.73 3.64 9.24
CA ALA A 119 -16.62 4.80 9.25
C ALA A 119 -15.92 6.04 9.82
N ARG A 120 -15.18 5.87 10.92
CA ARG A 120 -14.34 6.94 11.47
C ARG A 120 -13.26 7.36 10.50
N THR A 121 -12.55 6.40 9.89
CA THR A 121 -11.52 6.68 8.90
C THR A 121 -12.08 7.48 7.74
N GLY A 122 -13.24 7.12 7.22
CA GLY A 122 -13.92 7.85 6.14
C GLY A 122 -14.31 9.28 6.54
N ARG A 123 -14.81 9.49 7.76
CA ARG A 123 -15.13 10.86 8.25
C ARG A 123 -13.86 11.73 8.36
N ASP A 124 -12.79 11.21 8.96
CA ASP A 124 -11.55 11.95 9.14
C ASP A 124 -10.88 12.25 7.77
N ALA A 125 -10.97 11.32 6.81
CA ALA A 125 -10.52 11.51 5.44
C ALA A 125 -11.31 12.62 4.72
N SER A 126 -12.64 12.63 4.84
CA SER A 126 -13.49 13.69 4.25
C SER A 126 -13.15 15.05 4.83
N ALA A 127 -13.03 15.14 6.15
CA ALA A 127 -12.64 16.38 6.81
C ALA A 127 -11.24 16.86 6.40
N TRP A 128 -10.32 15.93 6.12
CA TRP A 128 -9.00 16.29 5.59
C TRP A 128 -9.11 16.89 4.17
N ARG A 129 -9.88 16.25 3.27
CA ARG A 129 -10.09 16.74 1.90
C ARG A 129 -10.67 18.15 1.85
N GLU A 130 -11.65 18.42 2.71
CA GLU A 130 -12.23 19.75 2.85
C GLU A 130 -11.19 20.80 3.26
N ARG A 131 -10.34 20.46 4.25
CA ARG A 131 -9.27 21.36 4.68
C ARG A 131 -8.15 21.48 3.65
N ALA A 132 -7.77 20.39 2.98
CA ALA A 132 -6.71 20.38 1.97
C ALA A 132 -7.06 21.23 0.74
N ALA A 133 -8.35 21.45 0.46
CA ALA A 133 -8.82 22.35 -0.58
C ALA A 133 -8.65 23.83 -0.22
N LEU A 134 -8.38 24.16 1.06
CA LEU A 134 -8.21 25.55 1.50
C LEU A 134 -6.76 26.02 1.27
N PRO A 135 -6.57 27.28 0.85
CA PRO A 135 -5.23 27.85 0.72
C PRO A 135 -4.43 27.77 2.04
N GLY A 136 -3.17 27.35 1.94
CA GLY A 136 -2.25 27.31 3.09
C GLY A 136 -2.33 26.02 3.93
N CYS A 137 -3.17 25.05 3.59
CA CYS A 137 -3.13 23.75 4.22
C CYS A 137 -1.80 23.04 3.91
N ARG A 138 -1.06 22.66 4.96
CA ARG A 138 0.25 21.97 4.85
C ARG A 138 0.24 20.60 5.51
N ASP A 139 -0.95 20.02 5.70
CA ASP A 139 -1.07 18.67 6.26
C ASP A 139 -0.88 17.61 5.16
N GLU A 140 0.37 17.26 4.92
CA GLU A 140 0.82 16.42 3.82
C GLU A 140 1.65 15.23 4.34
N LEU A 141 1.85 14.21 3.49
CA LEU A 141 2.76 13.11 3.76
C LEU A 141 4.20 13.55 3.49
N ARG A 142 5.03 13.55 4.51
CA ARG A 142 6.49 13.64 4.35
C ARG A 142 7.05 12.26 4.08
N HIS A 143 8.06 12.18 3.23
CA HIS A 143 8.68 10.91 2.90
C HIS A 143 10.20 10.97 3.04
N ALA A 144 10.80 9.79 3.11
CA ALA A 144 12.25 9.59 3.01
C ALA A 144 12.52 8.19 2.46
N LEU A 145 13.57 8.05 1.66
CA LEU A 145 14.09 6.76 1.24
C LEU A 145 15.43 6.50 1.94
N HIS A 146 15.54 5.39 2.66
CA HIS A 146 16.78 5.01 3.33
C HIS A 146 16.89 3.49 3.48
N ALA A 147 18.04 2.92 3.11
CA ALA A 147 18.33 1.49 3.26
C ALA A 147 17.21 0.59 2.72
N ARG A 148 16.79 0.82 1.49
CA ARG A 148 15.71 0.11 0.77
C ARG A 148 14.37 0.11 1.53
N THR A 149 14.11 1.20 2.23
CA THR A 149 12.86 1.40 2.95
C THR A 149 12.32 2.78 2.66
N PHE A 150 11.10 2.84 2.21
CA PHE A 150 10.37 4.07 1.99
C PHE A 150 9.56 4.41 3.23
N PHE A 151 9.83 5.57 3.78
CA PHE A 151 9.19 6.08 5.00
C PHE A 151 8.12 7.08 4.62
N LEU A 152 6.95 6.94 5.22
CA LEU A 152 5.89 7.92 5.17
C LEU A 152 5.60 8.44 6.58
N PHE A 153 5.65 9.74 6.73
CA PHE A 153 5.31 10.45 7.97
C PHE A 153 4.08 11.30 7.71
N GLY A 154 3.07 11.14 8.55
CA GLY A 154 1.82 11.85 8.35
C GLY A 154 1.11 12.22 9.64
N SER A 155 0.11 13.08 9.53
CA SER A 155 -0.89 13.32 10.55
C SER A 155 -1.88 12.14 10.64
N ARG A 156 -2.83 12.19 11.57
CA ARG A 156 -3.95 11.26 11.64
C ARG A 156 -4.76 11.32 10.34
N ASP A 157 -5.06 12.51 9.93
CA ASP A 157 -6.07 12.77 8.92
C ASP A 157 -5.54 12.45 7.52
N VAL A 158 -4.27 12.75 7.23
CA VAL A 158 -3.65 12.38 5.94
C VAL A 158 -3.45 10.87 5.83
N PHE A 159 -3.16 10.15 6.93
CA PHE A 159 -3.15 8.70 6.90
C PHE A 159 -4.55 8.09 6.74
N ALA A 160 -5.59 8.74 7.28
CA ALA A 160 -6.97 8.33 7.04
C ALA A 160 -7.34 8.49 5.56
N GLU A 161 -6.94 9.59 4.92
CA GLU A 161 -7.16 9.80 3.48
C GLU A 161 -6.39 8.79 2.63
N ALA A 162 -5.13 8.52 2.95
CA ALA A 162 -4.36 7.48 2.27
C ALA A 162 -5.03 6.10 2.41
N ALA A 163 -5.58 5.77 3.59
CA ALA A 163 -6.34 4.53 3.78
C ALA A 163 -7.54 4.45 2.85
N MET A 164 -8.27 5.56 2.65
CA MET A 164 -9.41 5.60 1.72
C MET A 164 -8.99 5.47 0.26
N SER A 165 -7.83 6.01 -0.13
CA SER A 165 -7.26 5.84 -1.47
C SER A 165 -6.97 4.36 -1.76
N PHE A 166 -6.42 3.61 -0.80
CA PHE A 166 -6.21 2.17 -0.93
C PHE A 166 -7.52 1.38 -0.96
N ALA A 167 -8.48 1.71 -0.10
CA ALA A 167 -9.80 1.07 -0.08
C ALA A 167 -10.53 1.30 -1.41
N TYR A 168 -10.47 2.50 -1.95
CA TYR A 168 -11.00 2.84 -3.26
C TYR A 168 -10.34 1.99 -4.36
N ALA A 169 -9.00 1.92 -4.37
CA ALA A 169 -8.27 1.14 -5.36
C ALA A 169 -8.61 -0.37 -5.27
N ALA A 170 -8.76 -0.92 -4.07
CA ALA A 170 -9.19 -2.31 -3.87
C ALA A 170 -10.61 -2.56 -4.40
N GLY A 171 -11.55 -1.65 -4.14
CA GLY A 171 -12.95 -1.81 -4.55
C GLY A 171 -13.21 -1.49 -6.02
N TRP A 172 -12.53 -0.51 -6.57
CA TRP A 172 -12.74 -0.03 -7.94
C TRP A 172 -11.83 -0.69 -8.97
N GLY A 173 -10.60 -1.07 -8.57
CA GLY A 173 -9.60 -1.68 -9.43
C GLY A 173 -10.12 -2.87 -10.24
N PRO A 174 -10.82 -3.85 -9.63
CA PRO A 174 -11.36 -5.01 -10.36
C PRO A 174 -12.31 -4.65 -11.50
N ARG A 175 -12.95 -3.49 -11.45
CA ARG A 175 -13.94 -3.02 -12.44
C ARG A 175 -13.31 -2.29 -13.62
N GLN A 176 -12.00 -2.03 -13.57
CA GLN A 176 -11.30 -1.33 -14.64
C GLN A 176 -11.21 -2.22 -15.89
N LYS A 177 -11.50 -1.64 -17.07
CA LYS A 177 -11.48 -2.36 -18.35
C LYS A 177 -10.15 -3.07 -18.62
N GLY A 178 -9.03 -2.42 -18.28
CA GLY A 178 -7.70 -3.00 -18.43
C GLY A 178 -7.50 -4.26 -17.58
N VAL A 179 -8.03 -4.27 -16.35
CA VAL A 179 -7.94 -5.39 -15.42
C VAL A 179 -8.70 -6.62 -15.93
N THR A 180 -9.88 -6.44 -16.51
CA THR A 180 -10.63 -7.55 -17.13
C THR A 180 -9.89 -8.19 -18.31
N GLN A 181 -8.89 -7.49 -18.86
CA GLN A 181 -7.98 -7.98 -19.89
C GLN A 181 -6.66 -8.52 -19.32
N GLY A 182 -6.54 -8.65 -18.00
CA GLY A 182 -5.33 -9.12 -17.34
C GLY A 182 -4.24 -8.05 -17.18
N ARG A 183 -4.55 -6.78 -17.51
CA ARG A 183 -3.62 -5.67 -17.38
C ARG A 183 -3.68 -5.05 -15.99
N LEU A 184 -2.64 -4.37 -15.61
CA LEU A 184 -2.58 -3.46 -14.49
C LEU A 184 -3.48 -2.24 -14.76
N ALA A 185 -4.18 -1.75 -13.75
CA ALA A 185 -4.88 -0.48 -13.80
C ALA A 185 -4.34 0.48 -12.72
N MET A 186 -3.96 1.66 -13.14
CA MET A 186 -3.70 2.79 -12.26
C MET A 186 -5.05 3.33 -11.77
N VAL A 187 -5.27 3.32 -10.46
CA VAL A 187 -6.59 3.62 -9.89
C VAL A 187 -6.58 4.89 -9.05
N SER A 188 -5.52 5.14 -8.32
CA SER A 188 -5.39 6.28 -7.41
C SER A 188 -3.92 6.64 -7.22
N ALA A 189 -3.67 7.71 -6.46
CA ALA A 189 -2.34 8.07 -6.00
C ALA A 189 -2.38 8.34 -4.48
N LEU A 190 -1.22 8.28 -3.83
CA LEU A 190 -1.13 8.72 -2.43
C LEU A 190 -1.34 10.23 -2.36
N PRO A 191 -2.19 10.71 -1.46
CA PRO A 191 -2.46 12.14 -1.32
C PRO A 191 -1.18 12.88 -0.90
N GLY A 192 -0.93 14.01 -1.57
CA GLY A 192 0.00 15.06 -1.16
C GLY A 192 1.34 14.59 -0.59
N LEU A 193 2.23 14.04 -1.41
CA LEU A 193 3.62 13.88 -1.01
C LEU A 193 4.31 15.24 -1.11
N VAL A 194 4.85 15.72 0.01
CA VAL A 194 5.58 16.99 0.07
C VAL A 194 6.77 16.95 -0.87
N GLN A 195 6.90 17.97 -1.71
CA GLN A 195 8.13 18.21 -2.46
C GLN A 195 9.29 18.42 -1.49
N GLN A 196 10.40 17.74 -1.75
CA GLN A 196 11.62 18.03 -0.97
C GLN A 196 12.12 19.45 -1.28
N PRO A 197 12.60 20.20 -0.27
CA PRO A 197 13.27 21.47 -0.49
C PRO A 197 14.50 21.23 -1.38
N GLY A 198 14.49 21.77 -2.60
CA GLY A 198 15.59 21.58 -3.56
C GLY A 198 15.15 21.51 -5.02
N GLY A 199 13.86 21.65 -5.32
CA GLY A 199 13.36 21.88 -6.68
C GLY A 199 13.36 20.67 -7.60
N GLY A 200 13.39 19.46 -7.07
CA GLY A 200 13.16 18.23 -7.85
C GLY A 200 11.69 18.05 -8.26
N HIS A 201 11.44 17.19 -9.23
CA HIS A 201 10.07 16.80 -9.57
C HIS A 201 9.34 16.25 -8.34
N PRO A 202 8.04 16.56 -8.17
CA PRO A 202 7.26 16.01 -7.06
C PRO A 202 7.32 14.48 -7.13
N HIS A 203 7.68 13.87 -6.00
CA HIS A 203 7.56 12.42 -5.91
C HIS A 203 6.08 12.06 -5.82
N GLU A 204 5.66 11.12 -6.63
CA GLU A 204 4.31 10.59 -6.63
C GLU A 204 4.34 9.08 -6.45
N ILE A 205 3.40 8.54 -5.71
CA ILE A 205 3.19 7.09 -5.63
C ILE A 205 1.81 6.78 -6.18
N LEU A 206 1.81 6.12 -7.31
CA LEU A 206 0.60 5.64 -7.95
C LEU A 206 0.16 4.33 -7.32
N ILE A 207 -1.11 4.23 -6.98
CA ILE A 207 -1.74 3.01 -6.47
C ILE A 207 -2.36 2.27 -7.65
N CYS A 208 -1.79 1.12 -7.95
CA CYS A 208 -2.17 0.31 -9.09
C CYS A 208 -2.78 -1.01 -8.64
N PHE A 209 -3.90 -1.38 -9.24
CA PHE A 209 -4.52 -2.67 -9.05
C PHE A 209 -4.05 -3.66 -10.10
N LYS A 210 -3.62 -4.85 -9.66
CA LYS A 210 -3.34 -5.99 -10.53
C LYS A 210 -4.03 -7.23 -9.99
N PRO A 211 -4.85 -7.93 -10.78
CA PRO A 211 -5.54 -9.13 -10.31
C PRO A 211 -4.55 -10.26 -10.07
N TYR A 212 -4.75 -10.99 -8.98
CA TYR A 212 -4.04 -12.24 -8.73
C TYR A 212 -5.00 -13.28 -8.15
N PRO A 213 -5.02 -14.51 -8.67
CA PRO A 213 -4.35 -14.96 -9.89
C PRO A 213 -4.87 -14.20 -11.12
N PRO A 214 -4.10 -14.15 -12.22
CA PRO A 214 -4.53 -13.46 -13.44
C PRO A 214 -5.91 -13.94 -13.88
N LEU A 215 -6.77 -13.03 -14.31
CA LEU A 215 -8.16 -13.37 -14.72
C LEU A 215 -8.24 -14.41 -15.84
N THR A 216 -7.16 -14.57 -16.61
CA THR A 216 -7.05 -15.63 -17.64
C THR A 216 -7.22 -17.02 -17.07
N HIS A 217 -6.93 -17.25 -15.77
CA HIS A 217 -7.17 -18.53 -15.10
C HIS A 217 -8.67 -18.83 -14.88
N PHE A 218 -9.51 -17.80 -14.91
CA PHE A 218 -10.96 -17.92 -14.72
C PHE A 218 -11.75 -17.79 -16.03
N THR A 219 -11.09 -17.56 -17.16
CA THR A 219 -11.75 -17.58 -18.45
C THR A 219 -12.14 -19.03 -18.74
N PRO A 220 -13.44 -19.36 -18.86
CA PRO A 220 -13.85 -20.72 -19.21
C PRO A 220 -13.15 -21.08 -20.52
N PRO A 221 -12.67 -22.34 -20.65
CA PRO A 221 -12.04 -22.77 -21.87
C PRO A 221 -12.96 -22.44 -23.03
N GLY A 222 -12.47 -21.62 -23.96
CA GLY A 222 -13.26 -21.12 -25.08
C GLY A 222 -14.00 -22.32 -25.71
N ARG A 223 -15.30 -22.16 -25.93
CA ARG A 223 -16.09 -23.15 -26.67
C ARG A 223 -15.31 -23.45 -27.94
N SER A 224 -14.58 -24.57 -27.95
CA SER A 224 -13.88 -25.04 -29.12
C SER A 224 -14.86 -24.97 -30.28
N ALA A 225 -14.47 -24.23 -31.30
CA ALA A 225 -15.25 -24.04 -32.51
C ALA A 225 -15.87 -25.40 -32.91
N ARG A 226 -17.19 -25.47 -32.81
CA ARG A 226 -17.94 -26.62 -33.27
C ARG A 226 -17.41 -26.96 -34.67
N ARG A 227 -16.65 -28.06 -34.79
CA ARG A 227 -16.25 -28.62 -36.07
C ARG A 227 -17.52 -28.70 -36.91
N ARG A 228 -17.64 -27.80 -37.89
CA ARG A 228 -18.63 -27.97 -38.96
C ARG A 228 -18.35 -29.33 -39.60
N ARG A 229 -19.23 -30.30 -39.34
CA ARG A 229 -19.26 -31.53 -40.13
C ARG A 229 -19.39 -31.14 -41.60
N PRO A 230 -18.52 -31.64 -42.48
CA PRO A 230 -18.76 -31.47 -43.89
C PRO A 230 -20.05 -32.25 -44.24
N THR A 231 -21.01 -31.54 -44.78
CA THR A 231 -22.18 -32.14 -45.38
C THR A 231 -21.70 -33.00 -46.55
N ALA A 232 -21.88 -34.32 -46.42
CA ALA A 232 -21.67 -35.24 -47.52
C ALA A 232 -22.64 -34.88 -48.66
N ALA A 233 -22.09 -34.58 -49.82
CA ALA A 233 -22.85 -34.55 -51.06
C ALA A 233 -23.32 -35.98 -51.38
N SER A 234 -24.60 -36.17 -51.52
CA SER A 234 -25.20 -37.39 -52.07
C SER A 234 -25.28 -37.29 -53.59
N PRO A 235 -25.20 -38.40 -54.29
CA PRO A 235 -25.08 -38.50 -55.74
C PRO A 235 -26.32 -38.08 -56.53
#